data_2691ee65ffe6dad96aceaa373d3bb5cd
#
_entry.id   2691ee65ffe6dad96aceaa373d3bb5cd
#
_cell.length_a   1.000
_cell.length_b   1.000
_cell.length_c   1.000
_cell.angle_alpha   90.00
_cell.angle_beta   90.00
_cell.angle_gamma   90.00
#
_symmetry.space_group_name_H-M   'P 1'
#
loop_
_entity.id
_entity.type
_entity.pdbx_description
1 polymer ?
#
loop_
_entity_poly.entity_id
_entity_poly.type
_entity_poly.pdbx_seq_one_letter_code
_entity_poly.pdbx_strand_id
1 'polypeptide(L)'
;MGLVLKNVSKTFVGKRAVDNISFELNKPGVFGLLGTNGAGKTTTIRMLLGIIKKDSGEITWNGKVVDRKSVNFGYLPQERGVYPKTKIYNQLMYFAELKGMKKEEADEAIKNWAKKLKVEEY
;
A
#
# COMPACT_ATOMS: atom_id res chain seq x y z
N MET A 1 10.80 -15.56 -7.61
CA MET A 1 10.83 -14.68 -6.43
C MET A 1 9.65 -13.73 -6.47
N GLY A 2 9.20 -13.30 -5.33
CA GLY A 2 8.02 -12.45 -5.26
C GLY A 2 7.69 -12.07 -3.83
N LEU A 3 6.43 -11.82 -3.57
CA LEU A 3 5.93 -11.51 -2.25
C LEU A 3 5.61 -12.81 -1.50
N VAL A 4 6.17 -12.96 -0.30
CA VAL A 4 5.92 -14.11 0.56
C VAL A 4 5.51 -13.64 1.94
N LEU A 5 4.36 -14.13 2.42
CA LEU A 5 3.96 -14.00 3.81
C LEU A 5 4.06 -15.40 4.43
N LYS A 6 4.71 -15.48 5.57
CA LYS A 6 4.96 -16.76 6.24
C LYS A 6 4.61 -16.66 7.71
N ASN A 7 3.56 -17.38 8.11
CA ASN A 7 3.10 -17.49 9.50
C ASN A 7 2.87 -16.13 10.16
N VAL A 8 2.23 -15.21 9.44
CA VAL A 8 2.02 -13.84 9.91
C VAL A 8 0.80 -13.76 10.81
N SER A 9 0.96 -13.14 11.97
CA SER A 9 -0.11 -12.95 12.95
C SER A 9 -0.10 -11.53 13.52
N LYS A 10 -1.29 -11.06 13.89
CA LYS A 10 -1.48 -9.78 14.55
C LYS A 10 -2.65 -9.84 15.52
N THR A 11 -2.41 -9.45 16.74
CA THR A 11 -3.43 -9.36 17.79
C THR A 11 -3.52 -7.93 18.30
N PHE A 12 -4.71 -7.38 18.32
CA PHE A 12 -5.03 -6.14 19.02
C PHE A 12 -5.64 -6.50 20.37
N VAL A 13 -5.81 -5.52 21.26
CA VAL A 13 -6.31 -5.75 22.60
C VAL A 13 -7.58 -6.60 22.56
N GLY A 14 -7.48 -7.81 23.09
CA GLY A 14 -8.61 -8.75 23.20
C GLY A 14 -9.07 -9.41 21.90
N LYS A 15 -8.40 -9.13 20.74
CA LYS A 15 -8.82 -9.69 19.46
C LYS A 15 -7.63 -10.04 18.56
N ARG A 16 -7.61 -11.28 18.10
CA ARG A 16 -6.64 -11.72 17.09
C ARG A 16 -7.18 -11.37 15.71
N ALA A 17 -6.64 -10.30 15.11
CA ALA A 17 -7.10 -9.80 13.83
C ALA A 17 -6.60 -10.65 12.65
N VAL A 18 -5.37 -11.16 12.73
CA VAL A 18 -4.75 -12.03 11.73
C VAL A 18 -4.14 -13.21 12.45
N ASP A 19 -4.47 -14.42 12.00
CA ASP A 19 -4.06 -15.65 12.64
C ASP A 19 -3.27 -16.54 11.69
N ASN A 20 -1.94 -16.50 11.81
CA ASN A 20 -1.02 -17.42 11.18
C ASN A 20 -1.25 -17.61 9.69
N ILE A 21 -1.32 -16.52 8.93
CA ILE A 21 -1.54 -16.58 7.50
C ILE A 21 -0.23 -16.74 6.73
N SER A 22 -0.30 -17.51 5.64
CA SER A 22 0.83 -17.73 4.74
C SER A 22 0.35 -17.78 3.30
N PHE A 23 1.03 -17.05 2.42
CA PHE A 23 0.80 -17.17 0.97
C PHE A 23 1.99 -16.61 0.20
N GLU A 24 2.05 -16.93 -1.09
CA GLU A 24 3.11 -16.49 -1.99
C GLU A 24 2.53 -15.93 -3.29
N LEU A 25 3.11 -14.87 -3.78
CA LEU A 25 2.82 -14.29 -5.09
C LEU A 25 4.10 -14.29 -5.91
N ASN A 26 4.25 -15.27 -6.79
CA ASN A 26 5.49 -15.50 -7.51
C ASN A 26 5.53 -14.87 -8.91
N LYS A 27 4.40 -14.42 -9.41
CA LYS A 27 4.26 -13.85 -10.76
C LYS A 27 3.51 -12.53 -10.71
N PRO A 28 3.83 -11.58 -11.61
CA PRO A 28 3.01 -10.39 -11.76
C PRO A 28 1.57 -10.73 -12.10
N GLY A 29 0.64 -9.95 -11.63
CA GLY A 29 -0.78 -10.14 -11.89
C GLY A 29 -1.64 -9.50 -10.83
N VAL A 30 -2.90 -9.90 -10.81
CA VAL A 30 -3.88 -9.42 -9.83
C VAL A 30 -4.19 -10.55 -8.87
N PHE A 31 -4.07 -10.27 -7.57
CA PHE A 31 -4.39 -11.21 -6.51
C PHE A 31 -5.53 -10.65 -5.65
N GLY A 32 -6.59 -11.44 -5.48
CA GLY A 32 -7.73 -11.05 -4.67
C GLY A 32 -7.62 -11.56 -3.23
N LEU A 33 -7.74 -10.65 -2.28
CA LEU A 33 -7.80 -10.96 -0.86
C LEU A 33 -9.25 -10.84 -0.40
N LEU A 34 -9.93 -11.97 -0.29
CA LEU A 34 -11.37 -12.04 -0.03
C LEU A 34 -11.66 -12.43 1.41
N GLY A 35 -12.77 -11.94 1.91
CA GLY A 35 -13.26 -12.26 3.25
C GLY A 35 -14.37 -11.33 3.67
N THR A 36 -15.05 -11.69 4.76
CA THR A 36 -16.09 -10.85 5.34
C THR A 36 -15.48 -9.63 6.05
N ASN A 37 -16.32 -8.67 6.42
CA ASN A 37 -15.89 -7.55 7.24
C ASN A 37 -15.33 -8.06 8.58
N GLY A 38 -14.16 -7.57 8.97
CA GLY A 38 -13.50 -8.03 10.19
C GLY A 38 -12.65 -9.29 10.03
N ALA A 39 -12.48 -9.80 8.79
CA ALA A 39 -11.65 -10.98 8.53
C ALA A 39 -10.14 -10.72 8.58
N GLY A 40 -9.71 -9.47 8.76
CA GLY A 40 -8.29 -9.12 8.84
C GLY A 40 -7.66 -8.69 7.52
N LYS A 41 -8.43 -8.46 6.47
CA LYS A 41 -7.94 -8.04 5.16
C LYS A 41 -7.16 -6.73 5.21
N THR A 42 -7.75 -5.70 5.79
CA THR A 42 -7.13 -4.38 5.92
C THR A 42 -5.89 -4.44 6.80
N THR A 43 -5.96 -5.17 7.90
CA THR A 43 -4.82 -5.36 8.80
C THR A 43 -3.66 -6.05 8.06
N THR A 44 -3.94 -7.08 7.28
CA THR A 44 -2.94 -7.78 6.49
C THR A 44 -2.25 -6.83 5.49
N ILE A 45 -3.02 -6.05 4.76
CA ILE A 45 -2.48 -5.08 3.81
C ILE A 45 -1.63 -4.03 4.52
N ARG A 46 -2.09 -3.51 5.64
CA ARG A 46 -1.32 -2.53 6.41
C ARG A 46 -0.02 -3.08 6.97
N MET A 47 -0.01 -4.34 7.40
CA MET A 47 1.24 -5.00 7.81
C MET A 47 2.20 -5.17 6.64
N LEU A 48 1.68 -5.55 5.48
CA LEU A 48 2.46 -5.71 4.27
C LEU A 48 3.12 -4.39 3.84
N LEU A 49 2.42 -3.29 4.00
CA LEU A 49 2.93 -1.94 3.69
C LEU A 49 3.83 -1.36 4.78
N GLY A 50 3.95 -2.03 5.92
CA GLY A 50 4.75 -1.52 7.04
C GLY A 50 4.06 -0.43 7.85
N ILE A 51 2.76 -0.20 7.65
CA ILE A 51 1.98 0.78 8.41
C ILE A 51 1.72 0.27 9.84
N ILE A 52 1.45 -1.03 9.96
CA ILE A 52 1.24 -1.72 11.23
C ILE A 52 2.32 -2.77 11.38
N LYS A 53 2.90 -2.87 12.56
CA LYS A 53 3.90 -3.90 12.86
C LYS A 53 3.21 -5.24 13.13
N LYS A 54 3.67 -6.30 12.48
CA LYS A 54 3.21 -7.66 12.75
C LYS A 54 3.72 -8.14 14.11
N ASP A 55 2.99 -9.04 14.74
CA ASP A 55 3.41 -9.64 16.02
C ASP A 55 4.38 -10.82 15.80
N SER A 56 4.17 -11.58 14.73
CA SER A 56 5.02 -12.73 14.40
C SER A 56 4.96 -13.02 12.91
N GLY A 57 5.88 -13.87 12.45
CA GLY A 57 5.98 -14.27 11.05
C GLY A 57 6.92 -13.40 10.23
N GLU A 58 6.96 -13.65 8.95
CA GLU A 58 7.83 -12.95 8.01
C GLU A 58 7.06 -12.47 6.79
N ILE A 59 7.40 -11.28 6.31
CA ILE A 59 6.92 -10.74 5.03
C ILE A 59 8.16 -10.37 4.24
N THR A 60 8.34 -11.01 3.07
CA THR A 60 9.51 -10.77 2.22
C THR A 60 9.11 -10.39 0.80
N TRP A 61 9.95 -9.59 0.18
CA TRP A 61 9.85 -9.22 -1.23
C TRP A 61 11.17 -9.57 -1.92
N ASN A 62 11.11 -10.47 -2.88
CA ASN A 62 12.29 -10.97 -3.59
C ASN A 62 13.40 -11.46 -2.64
N GLY A 63 13.00 -12.16 -1.58
CA GLY A 63 13.91 -12.74 -0.60
C GLY A 63 14.37 -11.81 0.51
N LYS A 64 14.00 -10.54 0.48
CA LYS A 64 14.40 -9.55 1.49
C LYS A 64 13.20 -9.16 2.36
N VAL A 65 13.44 -8.96 3.65
CA VAL A 65 12.41 -8.48 4.57
C VAL A 65 11.85 -7.15 4.06
N VAL A 66 10.52 -7.05 4.01
CA VAL A 66 9.85 -5.85 3.52
C VAL A 66 10.08 -4.70 4.49
N ASP A 67 10.58 -3.60 3.95
CA ASP A 67 10.79 -2.34 4.66
C ASP A 67 10.27 -1.22 3.78
N ARG A 68 9.67 -0.20 4.40
CA ARG A 68 9.12 0.97 3.70
C ARG A 68 10.15 1.69 2.83
N LYS A 69 11.42 1.59 3.19
CA LYS A 69 12.53 2.22 2.45
C LYS A 69 13.05 1.37 1.30
N SER A 70 12.93 0.05 1.40
CA SER A 70 13.51 -0.88 0.45
C SER A 70 12.57 -1.27 -0.68
N VAL A 71 11.26 -1.09 -0.50
CA VAL A 71 10.26 -1.47 -1.49
C VAL A 71 9.37 -0.28 -1.84
N ASN A 72 9.23 -0.03 -3.13
CA ASN A 72 8.37 1.05 -3.61
C ASN A 72 6.94 0.55 -3.75
N PHE A 73 6.07 1.00 -2.87
CA PHE A 73 4.66 0.63 -2.87
C PHE A 73 3.77 1.72 -3.44
N GLY A 74 2.77 1.32 -4.21
CA GLY A 74 1.59 2.13 -4.46
C GLY A 74 0.47 1.64 -3.55
N TYR A 75 -0.30 2.54 -2.96
CA TYR A 75 -1.38 2.18 -2.05
C TYR A 75 -2.61 3.07 -2.29
N LEU A 76 -3.73 2.42 -2.55
CA LEU A 76 -5.03 3.08 -2.65
C LEU A 76 -5.90 2.59 -1.49
N PRO A 77 -6.03 3.39 -0.42
CA PRO A 77 -6.81 2.96 0.74
C PRO A 77 -8.31 2.99 0.50
N GLN A 78 -9.06 2.27 1.32
CA GLN A 78 -10.51 2.31 1.32
C GLN A 78 -11.02 3.68 1.75
N GLU A 79 -10.38 4.30 2.75
CA GLU A 79 -10.72 5.61 3.23
C GLU A 79 -10.24 6.70 2.26
N ARG A 80 -10.87 7.86 2.32
CA ARG A 80 -10.41 9.03 1.58
C ARG A 80 -9.16 9.59 2.25
N GLY A 81 -8.00 9.33 1.66
CA GLY A 81 -6.72 9.80 2.19
C GLY A 81 -6.29 11.16 1.66
N VAL A 82 -7.22 11.99 1.22
CA VAL A 82 -6.93 13.28 0.58
C VAL A 82 -7.46 14.46 1.38
N TYR A 83 -6.83 15.60 1.21
CA TYR A 83 -7.22 16.84 1.86
C TYR A 83 -8.34 17.50 1.04
N PRO A 84 -9.58 17.59 1.55
CA PRO A 84 -10.73 17.97 0.73
C PRO A 84 -10.73 19.43 0.25
N LYS A 85 -9.96 20.30 0.88
CA LYS A 85 -9.90 21.73 0.53
C LYS A 85 -8.67 22.10 -0.30
N THR A 86 -7.88 21.13 -0.71
CA THR A 86 -6.64 21.36 -1.45
C THR A 86 -6.83 20.90 -2.90
N LYS A 87 -6.29 21.66 -3.85
CA LYS A 87 -6.32 21.25 -5.25
C LYS A 87 -5.62 19.91 -5.45
N ILE A 88 -6.17 19.08 -6.33
CA ILE A 88 -5.63 17.76 -6.64
C ILE A 88 -4.16 17.84 -7.07
N TYR A 89 -3.81 18.78 -7.93
CA TYR A 89 -2.43 18.98 -8.36
C TYR A 89 -1.47 19.18 -7.19
N ASN A 90 -1.84 20.05 -6.25
CA ASN A 90 -1.00 20.35 -5.10
C ASN A 90 -0.81 19.14 -4.19
N GLN A 91 -1.86 18.35 -3.99
CA GLN A 91 -1.78 17.12 -3.19
C GLN A 91 -0.88 16.08 -3.85
N LEU A 92 -1.04 15.87 -5.13
CA LEU A 92 -0.24 14.90 -5.88
C LEU A 92 1.22 15.32 -5.94
N MET A 93 1.50 16.62 -6.09
CA MET A 93 2.86 17.15 -6.05
C MET A 93 3.50 16.92 -4.69
N TYR A 94 2.77 17.17 -3.61
CA TYR A 94 3.24 16.93 -2.24
C TYR A 94 3.60 15.47 -2.02
N PHE A 95 2.71 14.54 -2.42
CA PHE A 95 2.98 13.11 -2.27
C PHE A 95 4.14 12.64 -3.15
N ALA A 96 4.26 13.17 -4.35
CA ALA A 96 5.36 12.85 -5.25
C ALA A 96 6.70 13.28 -4.67
N GLU A 97 6.79 14.48 -4.12
CA GLU A 97 8.00 14.98 -3.46
C GLU A 97 8.38 14.15 -2.24
N LEU A 98 7.39 13.72 -1.44
CA LEU A 98 7.62 12.84 -0.30
C LEU A 98 8.23 11.49 -0.72
N LYS A 99 7.93 11.02 -1.91
CA LYS A 99 8.48 9.78 -2.46
C LYS A 99 9.79 9.98 -3.23
N GLY A 100 10.32 11.19 -3.22
CA GLY A 100 11.60 11.48 -3.83
C GLY A 100 11.58 11.80 -5.32
N MET A 101 10.43 12.05 -5.91
CA MET A 101 10.32 12.47 -7.30
C MET A 101 10.81 13.91 -7.48
N LYS A 102 11.47 14.16 -8.60
CA LYS A 102 11.83 15.53 -8.99
C LYS A 102 10.57 16.29 -9.40
N LYS A 103 10.55 17.58 -9.14
CA LYS A 103 9.39 18.44 -9.42
C LYS A 103 8.96 18.39 -10.90
N GLU A 104 9.91 18.41 -11.82
CA GLU A 104 9.64 18.34 -13.26
C GLU A 104 9.00 17.01 -13.67
N GLU A 105 9.52 15.89 -13.14
CA GLU A 105 8.97 14.56 -13.39
C GLU A 105 7.57 14.44 -12.79
N ALA A 106 7.37 14.96 -11.60
CA ALA A 106 6.07 14.91 -10.93
C ALA A 106 5.03 15.75 -11.68
N ASP A 107 5.39 16.94 -12.14
CA ASP A 107 4.49 17.81 -12.91
C ASP A 107 4.01 17.12 -14.20
N GLU A 108 4.93 16.53 -14.94
CA GLU A 108 4.60 15.80 -16.16
C GLU A 108 3.70 14.59 -15.89
N ALA A 109 4.04 13.79 -14.88
CA ALA A 109 3.26 12.61 -14.52
C ALA A 109 1.85 12.98 -14.04
N ILE A 110 1.72 14.01 -13.22
CA ILE A 110 0.41 14.48 -12.73
C ILE A 110 -0.47 14.91 -13.89
N LYS A 111 0.07 15.71 -14.81
CA LYS A 111 -0.68 16.18 -15.97
C LYS A 111 -1.12 15.04 -16.87
N ASN A 112 -0.23 14.05 -17.11
CA ASN A 112 -0.55 12.88 -17.92
C ASN A 112 -1.66 12.04 -17.31
N TRP A 113 -1.59 11.79 -16.01
CA TRP A 113 -2.61 10.99 -15.30
C TRP A 113 -3.94 11.74 -15.20
N ALA A 114 -3.90 13.05 -14.95
CA ALA A 114 -5.12 13.87 -14.91
C ALA A 114 -5.85 13.81 -16.24
N LYS A 115 -5.12 13.87 -17.35
CA LYS A 115 -5.68 13.74 -18.69
C LYS A 115 -6.28 12.37 -18.93
N LYS A 116 -5.56 11.30 -18.59
CA LYS A 116 -6.05 9.93 -18.74
C LYS A 116 -7.32 9.68 -17.93
N LEU A 117 -7.42 10.23 -16.73
CA LEU A 117 -8.55 10.06 -15.85
C LEU A 117 -9.65 11.11 -16.06
N LYS A 118 -9.42 12.06 -16.96
CA LYS A 118 -10.37 13.14 -17.30
C LYS A 118 -10.74 14.01 -16.10
N VAL A 119 -9.75 14.36 -15.29
CA VAL A 119 -9.92 15.20 -14.09
C VAL A 119 -9.04 16.46 -14.11
N GLU A 120 -8.66 16.93 -15.30
CA GLU A 120 -7.79 18.09 -15.47
C GLU A 120 -8.34 19.39 -14.85
N GLU A 121 -9.66 19.49 -14.70
CA GLU A 121 -10.33 20.65 -14.14
C GLU A 121 -10.30 20.73 -12.60
N TYR A 122 -9.91 19.68 -11.96
CA TYR A 122 -9.94 19.55 -10.49
C TYR A 122 -8.52 19.65 -9.86
#